data_cac2f7470b3c30a09188c043cd8283e7
#
_entry.id   cac2f7470b3c30a09188c043cd8283e7
#
_cell.length_a   1.000
_cell.length_b   1.000
_cell.length_c   1.000
_cell.angle_alpha   90.00
_cell.angle_beta   90.00
_cell.angle_gamma   90.00
#
_symmetry.space_group_name_H-M   'P 1'
#
loop_
_entity.id
_entity.type
_entity.pdbx_description
1 polymer ?
#
loop_
_entity_poly.entity_id
_entity_poly.type
_entity_poly.pdbx_seq_one_letter_code
_entity_poly.pdbx_strand_id
1 'polypeptide(L)'
;NRPGYYDLAVGNVPFGNYRVSDRPYDRHNLLIHDYFFAKAIDKVRAGGIIAFITSNGISGGTMDKKDAHAREYMARRCDLLGAVRLPNTTFRANAGTDIAMDIVFLQKREVPRMQGEPLPEWVETDLLRTNTYTDKDGRERHDHVTMNRYFRTHPEMVLGDLDIVTGPFGPQLVCNPREGADLEQQLREAMQHIHGTYQEAALPELGEGEDIDTSLPADPDVKNYSYTVVDGAVYYRENSRMVRPDLNATAEARVKGLVELRDCVQRLI
;
A
#
# COMPACT_ATOMS: atom_id res chain seq x y z
N ASN A 1 0.85 3.03 -16.17
CA ASN A 1 1.57 3.52 -14.97
C ASN A 1 2.99 2.98 -14.98
N ARG A 2 3.98 3.87 -15.14
CA ARG A 2 5.40 3.52 -15.18
C ARG A 2 5.83 2.93 -13.82
N PRO A 3 6.63 1.85 -13.77
CA PRO A 3 7.27 1.40 -12.56
C PRO A 3 8.29 2.43 -12.08
N GLY A 4 8.45 2.59 -10.75
CA GLY A 4 9.46 3.48 -10.19
C GLY A 4 9.22 4.99 -10.41
N TYR A 5 7.95 5.40 -10.53
CA TYR A 5 7.61 6.79 -10.89
C TYR A 5 7.24 7.68 -9.70
N TYR A 6 6.58 7.14 -8.68
CA TYR A 6 6.05 7.95 -7.59
C TYR A 6 7.05 8.09 -6.45
N ASP A 7 7.08 9.27 -5.83
CA ASP A 7 7.90 9.52 -4.63
C ASP A 7 7.27 8.91 -3.38
N LEU A 8 5.93 8.87 -3.35
CA LEU A 8 5.16 8.51 -2.17
C LEU A 8 3.91 7.71 -2.56
N ALA A 9 3.65 6.64 -1.82
CA ALA A 9 2.37 5.93 -1.82
C ALA A 9 1.78 5.95 -0.41
N VAL A 10 0.60 6.55 -0.25
CA VAL A 10 -0.13 6.64 1.02
C VAL A 10 -1.52 6.08 0.84
N GLY A 11 -2.01 5.31 1.81
CA GLY A 11 -3.37 4.82 1.76
C GLY A 11 -3.76 3.90 2.91
N ASN A 12 -5.06 3.66 3.01
CA ASN A 12 -5.62 2.58 3.80
C ASN A 12 -5.92 1.43 2.82
N VAL A 13 -5.14 0.36 2.91
CA VAL A 13 -5.28 -0.75 1.97
C VAL A 13 -6.53 -1.58 2.28
N PRO A 14 -7.23 -2.09 1.28
CA PRO A 14 -8.32 -3.02 1.52
C PRO A 14 -7.78 -4.28 2.19
N PHE A 15 -8.56 -4.84 3.10
CA PHE A 15 -8.22 -6.06 3.82
C PHE A 15 -9.32 -7.11 3.66
N GLY A 16 -8.92 -8.37 3.74
CA GLY A 16 -9.82 -9.50 3.57
C GLY A 16 -9.07 -10.77 3.20
N ASN A 17 -9.76 -11.90 3.32
CA ASN A 17 -9.19 -13.20 2.99
C ASN A 17 -9.46 -13.58 1.52
N TYR A 18 -9.11 -12.69 0.61
CA TYR A 18 -9.21 -12.92 -0.83
C TYR A 18 -7.97 -12.38 -1.55
N ARG A 19 -7.83 -12.78 -2.81
CA ARG A 19 -6.71 -12.44 -3.67
C ARG A 19 -7.20 -11.73 -4.92
N VAL A 20 -6.35 -10.89 -5.48
CA VAL A 20 -6.58 -10.24 -6.78
C VAL A 20 -5.75 -10.98 -7.82
N SER A 21 -6.35 -11.28 -8.97
CA SER A 21 -5.59 -11.79 -10.12
C SER A 21 -4.91 -10.62 -10.82
N ASP A 22 -3.59 -10.60 -10.76
CA ASP A 22 -2.73 -9.67 -11.48
C ASP A 22 -1.46 -10.44 -11.88
N ARG A 23 -1.34 -10.76 -13.14
CA ARG A 23 -0.35 -11.68 -13.71
C ARG A 23 1.08 -11.53 -13.18
N PRO A 24 1.65 -10.32 -12.98
CA PRO A 24 2.99 -10.14 -12.41
C PRO A 24 3.13 -10.64 -10.96
N TYR A 25 2.02 -10.66 -10.19
CA TYR A 25 2.01 -10.97 -8.76
C TYR A 25 1.37 -12.32 -8.43
N ASP A 26 0.65 -12.95 -9.37
CA ASP A 26 -0.09 -14.20 -9.15
C ASP A 26 0.80 -15.31 -8.57
N ARG A 27 2.06 -15.38 -9.00
CA ARG A 27 3.04 -16.35 -8.49
C ARG A 27 3.34 -16.21 -6.98
N HIS A 28 3.10 -15.03 -6.41
CA HIS A 28 3.36 -14.76 -4.99
C HIS A 28 2.16 -15.08 -4.10
N ASN A 29 0.99 -15.35 -4.70
CA ASN A 29 -0.23 -15.77 -3.98
C ASN A 29 -0.59 -14.85 -2.79
N LEU A 30 -0.40 -13.54 -2.94
CA LEU A 30 -0.58 -12.53 -1.91
C LEU A 30 -2.07 -12.31 -1.59
N LEU A 31 -2.39 -12.11 -0.32
CA LEU A 31 -3.69 -11.57 0.08
C LEU A 31 -3.83 -10.12 -0.39
N ILE A 32 -5.07 -9.63 -0.46
CA ILE A 32 -5.37 -8.30 -1.02
C ILE A 32 -4.51 -7.19 -0.41
N HIS A 33 -4.36 -7.15 0.91
CA HIS A 33 -3.55 -6.14 1.60
C HIS A 33 -2.06 -6.25 1.24
N ASP A 34 -1.50 -7.45 1.19
CA ASP A 34 -0.10 -7.72 0.84
C ASP A 34 0.17 -7.41 -0.65
N TYR A 35 -0.81 -7.68 -1.52
CA TYR A 35 -0.76 -7.30 -2.93
C TYR A 35 -0.63 -5.78 -3.12
N PHE A 36 -1.35 -4.97 -2.33
CA PHE A 36 -1.22 -3.52 -2.42
C PHE A 36 0.17 -3.04 -2.05
N PHE A 37 0.81 -3.63 -1.03
CA PHE A 37 2.23 -3.35 -0.75
C PHE A 37 3.12 -3.71 -1.93
N ALA A 38 2.99 -4.91 -2.49
CA ALA A 38 3.79 -5.34 -3.63
C ALA A 38 3.61 -4.41 -4.84
N LYS A 39 2.36 -4.02 -5.12
CA LYS A 39 2.01 -3.10 -6.21
C LYS A 39 2.60 -1.70 -5.99
N ALA A 40 2.52 -1.17 -4.77
CA ALA A 40 3.09 0.14 -4.42
C ALA A 40 4.62 0.14 -4.53
N ILE A 41 5.29 -0.93 -4.09
CA ILE A 41 6.74 -1.08 -4.20
C ILE A 41 7.19 -0.96 -5.65
N ASP A 42 6.46 -1.56 -6.59
CA ASP A 42 6.82 -1.46 -8.01
C ASP A 42 6.56 -0.06 -8.59
N LYS A 43 5.59 0.67 -8.04
CA LYS A 43 5.20 2.01 -8.54
C LYS A 43 6.03 3.14 -7.94
N VAL A 44 6.50 2.99 -6.72
CA VAL A 44 7.34 3.96 -6.03
C VAL A 44 8.77 3.85 -6.55
N ARG A 45 9.45 4.99 -6.73
CA ARG A 45 10.87 5.04 -7.13
C ARG A 45 11.81 4.55 -6.02
N ALA A 46 13.06 4.30 -6.34
CA ALA A 46 14.11 4.09 -5.34
C ALA A 46 14.18 5.31 -4.39
N GLY A 47 14.36 5.07 -3.10
CA GLY A 47 14.33 6.10 -2.06
C GLY A 47 12.95 6.65 -1.72
N GLY A 48 11.92 6.34 -2.51
CA GLY A 48 10.55 6.77 -2.23
C GLY A 48 9.91 6.01 -1.08
N ILE A 49 8.81 6.55 -0.55
CA ILE A 49 8.19 6.12 0.70
C ILE A 49 6.82 5.44 0.43
N ILE A 50 6.52 4.43 1.20
CA ILE A 50 5.21 3.80 1.25
C ILE A 50 4.72 3.89 2.69
N ALA A 51 3.55 4.49 2.92
CA ALA A 51 2.92 4.62 4.22
C ALA A 51 1.49 4.09 4.15
N PHE A 52 1.29 2.85 4.56
CA PHE A 52 0.00 2.18 4.47
C PHE A 52 -0.56 1.80 5.84
N ILE A 53 -1.86 2.02 6.00
CA ILE A 53 -2.65 1.44 7.09
C ILE A 53 -3.10 0.06 6.62
N THR A 54 -2.80 -0.96 7.42
CA THR A 54 -3.20 -2.34 7.18
C THR A 54 -3.84 -2.94 8.43
N SER A 55 -4.71 -3.91 8.24
CA SER A 55 -5.38 -4.59 9.36
C SER A 55 -4.46 -5.62 10.00
N ASN A 56 -4.55 -5.74 11.32
CA ASN A 56 -4.01 -6.87 12.08
C ASN A 56 -5.11 -7.89 12.46
N GLY A 57 -6.10 -8.04 11.59
CA GLY A 57 -7.27 -8.89 11.83
C GLY A 57 -6.96 -10.38 11.96
N ILE A 58 -7.99 -11.19 11.78
CA ILE A 58 -7.92 -12.65 11.88
C ILE A 58 -6.73 -13.18 11.10
N SER A 59 -5.91 -13.98 11.74
CA SER A 59 -4.65 -14.54 11.21
C SER A 59 -3.47 -13.57 11.15
N GLY A 60 -3.52 -12.42 11.87
CA GLY A 60 -2.37 -11.55 12.10
C GLY A 60 -2.06 -10.53 11.00
N GLY A 61 -2.94 -10.37 10.00
CA GLY A 61 -2.75 -9.37 8.95
C GLY A 61 -1.39 -9.44 8.27
N THR A 62 -0.86 -8.30 7.85
CA THR A 62 0.47 -8.22 7.20
C THR A 62 1.62 -8.45 8.19
N MET A 63 1.56 -7.82 9.38
CA MET A 63 2.70 -7.81 10.30
C MET A 63 2.79 -9.07 11.17
N ASP A 64 1.70 -9.51 11.78
CA ASP A 64 1.73 -10.59 12.77
C ASP A 64 1.50 -12.00 12.19
N LYS A 65 1.19 -12.10 10.92
CA LYS A 65 0.94 -13.40 10.29
C LYS A 65 2.15 -14.32 10.41
N LYS A 66 1.92 -15.57 10.85
CA LYS A 66 2.98 -16.57 10.98
C LYS A 66 3.75 -16.82 9.68
N ASP A 67 3.04 -16.82 8.54
CA ASP A 67 3.65 -16.88 7.21
C ASP A 67 4.35 -15.57 6.88
N ALA A 68 5.67 -15.61 6.72
CA ALA A 68 6.52 -14.46 6.49
C ALA A 68 6.60 -14.03 5.00
N HIS A 69 6.03 -14.81 4.08
CA HIS A 69 6.27 -14.65 2.63
C HIS A 69 6.06 -13.19 2.11
N ALA A 70 4.98 -12.53 2.53
CA ALA A 70 4.74 -11.15 2.13
C ALA A 70 5.77 -10.18 2.72
N ARG A 71 6.15 -10.36 4.00
CA ARG A 71 7.17 -9.55 4.66
C ARG A 71 8.56 -9.77 4.05
N GLU A 72 8.90 -11.00 3.69
CA GLU A 72 10.13 -11.30 2.95
C GLU A 72 10.17 -10.58 1.60
N TYR A 73 9.05 -10.60 0.85
CA TYR A 73 8.93 -9.89 -0.41
C TYR A 73 9.21 -8.39 -0.23
N MET A 74 8.59 -7.77 0.79
CA MET A 74 8.79 -6.36 1.12
C MET A 74 10.22 -6.08 1.60
N ALA A 75 10.75 -6.89 2.52
CA ALA A 75 12.07 -6.70 3.12
C ALA A 75 13.22 -6.83 2.12
N ARG A 76 13.06 -7.62 1.07
CA ARG A 76 14.06 -7.66 0.00
C ARG A 76 14.12 -6.36 -0.79
N ARG A 77 13.04 -5.61 -0.88
CA ARG A 77 12.90 -4.43 -1.74
C ARG A 77 12.86 -3.12 -0.98
N CYS A 78 12.57 -3.16 0.29
CA CYS A 78 12.39 -2.00 1.15
C CYS A 78 13.12 -2.16 2.49
N ASP A 79 13.41 -1.03 3.11
CA ASP A 79 13.73 -0.94 4.52
C ASP A 79 12.48 -0.52 5.28
N LEU A 80 12.24 -1.12 6.45
CA LEU A 80 11.21 -0.67 7.37
C LEU A 80 11.73 0.57 8.09
N LEU A 81 11.06 1.70 7.91
CA LEU A 81 11.34 2.93 8.66
C LEU A 81 10.71 2.87 10.05
N GLY A 82 9.60 2.17 10.16
CA GLY A 82 8.87 1.92 11.38
C GLY A 82 7.45 1.42 11.12
N ALA A 83 6.80 0.93 12.17
CA ALA A 83 5.40 0.58 12.14
C ALA A 83 4.74 1.00 13.46
N VAL A 84 3.53 1.52 13.40
CA VAL A 84 2.77 1.95 14.58
C VAL A 84 1.51 1.11 14.70
N ARG A 85 1.34 0.44 15.84
CA ARG A 85 0.12 -0.32 16.15
C ARG A 85 -0.90 0.55 16.85
N LEU A 86 -2.06 0.69 16.23
CA LEU A 86 -3.19 1.48 16.72
C LEU A 86 -4.12 0.62 17.56
N PRO A 87 -4.79 1.22 18.56
CA PRO A 87 -5.84 0.55 19.30
C PRO A 87 -6.98 0.06 18.40
N ASN A 88 -7.58 -1.07 18.75
CA ASN A 88 -8.66 -1.72 17.99
C ASN A 88 -9.91 -0.83 17.81
N THR A 89 -10.11 0.18 18.67
CA THR A 89 -11.23 1.12 18.59
C THR A 89 -11.01 2.32 17.67
N THR A 90 -9.79 2.49 17.14
CA THR A 90 -9.39 3.69 16.36
C THR A 90 -10.34 3.98 15.19
N PHE A 91 -10.82 2.95 14.51
CA PHE A 91 -11.70 3.10 13.34
C PHE A 91 -13.15 2.67 13.62
N ARG A 92 -13.53 2.43 14.89
CA ARG A 92 -14.89 2.02 15.26
C ARG A 92 -15.95 2.99 14.75
N ALA A 93 -15.74 4.30 14.95
CA ALA A 93 -16.68 5.34 14.54
C ALA A 93 -16.84 5.45 13.01
N ASN A 94 -15.77 5.19 12.25
CA ASN A 94 -15.74 5.41 10.81
C ASN A 94 -16.01 4.13 10.00
N ALA A 95 -15.55 2.98 10.50
CA ALA A 95 -15.62 1.71 9.77
C ALA A 95 -16.43 0.62 10.51
N GLY A 96 -16.91 0.88 11.74
CA GLY A 96 -17.69 -0.08 12.52
C GLY A 96 -16.93 -1.35 12.89
N THR A 97 -15.60 -1.31 12.90
CA THR A 97 -14.74 -2.46 13.16
C THR A 97 -13.88 -2.25 14.42
N ASP A 98 -13.73 -3.32 15.19
CA ASP A 98 -12.89 -3.39 16.40
C ASP A 98 -11.63 -4.23 16.15
N ILE A 99 -10.91 -3.90 15.10
CA ILE A 99 -9.70 -4.61 14.70
C ILE A 99 -8.50 -3.67 14.90
N ALA A 100 -7.44 -4.18 15.53
CA ALA A 100 -6.17 -3.48 15.59
C ALA A 100 -5.62 -3.25 14.18
N MET A 101 -5.05 -2.08 13.96
CA MET A 101 -4.46 -1.71 12.68
C MET A 101 -3.02 -1.27 12.86
N ASP A 102 -2.22 -1.51 11.85
CA ASP A 102 -0.83 -1.10 11.81
C ASP A 102 -0.63 -0.06 10.71
N ILE A 103 0.06 1.04 11.03
CA ILE A 103 0.59 1.97 10.03
C ILE A 103 2.02 1.51 9.75
N VAL A 104 2.30 1.12 8.53
CA VAL A 104 3.60 0.58 8.13
C VAL A 104 4.30 1.56 7.21
N PHE A 105 5.52 1.97 7.55
CA PHE A 105 6.34 2.90 6.78
C PHE A 105 7.52 2.16 6.18
N LEU A 106 7.58 2.12 4.86
CA LEU A 106 8.66 1.48 4.11
C LEU A 106 9.36 2.52 3.23
N GLN A 107 10.67 2.39 3.09
CA GLN A 107 11.45 3.11 2.09
C GLN A 107 11.98 2.12 1.06
N LYS A 108 11.70 2.39 -0.22
CA LYS A 108 12.17 1.52 -1.30
C LYS A 108 13.69 1.65 -1.46
N ARG A 109 14.36 0.51 -1.45
CA ARG A 109 15.81 0.41 -1.68
C ARG A 109 16.15 0.66 -3.13
N GLU A 110 17.30 1.26 -3.37
CA GLU A 110 17.88 1.36 -4.71
C GLU A 110 18.30 -0.02 -5.23
N VAL A 111 18.99 -0.78 -4.37
CA VAL A 111 19.40 -2.15 -4.68
C VAL A 111 18.65 -3.12 -3.76
N PRO A 112 17.79 -3.99 -4.32
CA PRO A 112 17.14 -5.03 -3.54
C PRO A 112 18.13 -6.00 -2.90
N ARG A 113 17.80 -6.56 -1.72
CA ARG A 113 18.57 -7.63 -1.10
C ARG A 113 18.53 -8.88 -1.97
N MET A 114 19.70 -9.46 -2.20
CA MET A 114 19.84 -10.67 -2.99
C MET A 114 19.29 -11.90 -2.25
N GLN A 115 19.01 -12.94 -3.02
CA GLN A 115 18.61 -14.21 -2.42
C GLN A 115 19.79 -14.79 -1.62
N GLY A 116 19.53 -15.20 -0.35
CA GLY A 116 20.56 -15.68 0.56
C GLY A 116 21.13 -14.62 1.51
N GLU A 117 20.90 -13.32 1.24
CA GLU A 117 21.22 -12.29 2.22
C GLU A 117 20.28 -12.37 3.43
N PRO A 118 20.79 -12.07 4.64
CA PRO A 118 19.97 -12.05 5.84
C PRO A 118 18.88 -11.00 5.73
N LEU A 119 17.67 -11.35 6.15
CA LEU A 119 16.56 -10.45 6.24
C LEU A 119 16.49 -9.80 7.63
N PRO A 120 15.96 -8.57 7.73
CA PRO A 120 15.82 -7.89 9.02
C PRO A 120 14.81 -8.59 9.93
N GLU A 121 14.95 -8.41 11.23
CA GLU A 121 14.15 -9.10 12.26
C GLU A 121 12.64 -8.86 12.16
N TRP A 122 12.22 -7.73 11.59
CA TRP A 122 10.80 -7.44 11.41
C TRP A 122 10.08 -8.38 10.41
N VAL A 123 10.83 -9.20 9.70
CA VAL A 123 10.25 -10.27 8.86
C VAL A 123 9.68 -11.38 9.74
N GLU A 124 10.26 -11.60 10.91
CA GLU A 124 9.94 -12.68 11.82
C GLU A 124 8.81 -12.34 12.81
N THR A 125 8.12 -13.36 13.24
CA THR A 125 7.12 -13.27 14.31
C THR A 125 7.47 -14.23 15.44
N ASP A 126 7.13 -13.83 16.66
CA ASP A 126 7.25 -14.68 17.84
C ASP A 126 5.89 -15.28 18.19
N LEU A 127 5.89 -16.54 18.59
CA LEU A 127 4.71 -17.25 19.06
C LEU A 127 4.37 -16.79 20.48
N LEU A 128 3.19 -16.20 20.66
CA LEU A 128 2.69 -15.78 21.97
C LEU A 128 1.86 -16.88 22.64
N ARG A 129 1.01 -17.56 21.86
CA ARG A 129 0.09 -18.58 22.38
C ARG A 129 -0.24 -19.61 21.31
N THR A 130 -0.36 -20.87 21.72
CA THR A 130 -0.96 -21.94 20.92
C THR A 130 -2.26 -22.38 21.61
N ASN A 131 -3.34 -22.40 20.86
CA ASN A 131 -4.62 -22.96 21.28
C ASN A 131 -4.87 -24.26 20.50
N THR A 132 -5.03 -25.35 21.19
CA THR A 132 -5.29 -26.67 20.58
C THR A 132 -6.77 -27.00 20.78
N TYR A 133 -7.45 -27.39 19.71
CA TYR A 133 -8.85 -27.81 19.74
C TYR A 133 -9.10 -28.94 18.73
N THR A 134 -10.22 -29.64 18.92
CA THR A 134 -10.65 -30.66 17.96
C THR A 134 -11.72 -30.06 17.05
N ASP A 135 -11.52 -30.13 15.73
CA ASP A 135 -12.49 -29.66 14.76
C ASP A 135 -13.72 -30.61 14.67
N LYS A 136 -14.73 -30.20 13.90
CA LYS A 136 -15.96 -30.99 13.70
C LYS A 136 -15.75 -32.35 13.03
N ASP A 137 -14.60 -32.57 12.40
CA ASP A 137 -14.21 -33.83 11.77
C ASP A 137 -13.38 -34.70 12.72
N GLY A 138 -13.24 -34.32 14.01
CA GLY A 138 -12.49 -35.05 15.02
C GLY A 138 -10.96 -34.90 14.90
N ARG A 139 -10.47 -33.94 14.11
CA ARG A 139 -9.03 -33.71 13.92
C ARG A 139 -8.54 -32.65 14.88
N GLU A 140 -7.37 -32.90 15.46
CA GLU A 140 -6.68 -31.90 16.27
C GLU A 140 -6.19 -30.74 15.39
N ARG A 141 -6.49 -29.52 15.82
CA ARG A 141 -6.10 -28.27 15.19
C ARG A 141 -5.37 -27.37 16.17
N HIS A 142 -4.46 -26.57 15.64
CA HIS A 142 -3.67 -25.62 16.42
C HIS A 142 -3.81 -24.22 15.83
N ASP A 143 -4.37 -23.31 16.61
CA ASP A 143 -4.36 -21.88 16.30
C ASP A 143 -3.16 -21.25 17.00
N HIS A 144 -2.41 -20.46 16.26
CA HIS A 144 -1.25 -19.75 16.76
C HIS A 144 -1.51 -18.27 16.79
N VAL A 145 -1.34 -17.65 17.96
CA VAL A 145 -1.27 -16.20 18.09
C VAL A 145 0.19 -15.80 18.04
N THR A 146 0.53 -15.04 17.03
CA THR A 146 1.89 -14.55 16.79
C THR A 146 1.90 -13.03 16.84
N MET A 147 3.04 -12.45 17.15
CA MET A 147 3.29 -11.00 17.11
C MET A 147 4.60 -10.74 16.37
N ASN A 148 4.61 -9.73 15.55
CA ASN A 148 5.81 -9.31 14.86
C ASN A 148 6.91 -8.92 15.83
N ARG A 149 8.12 -9.39 15.56
CA ARG A 149 9.28 -9.13 16.42
C ARG A 149 9.58 -7.64 16.56
N TYR A 150 9.28 -6.85 15.54
CA TYR A 150 9.40 -5.39 15.60
C TYR A 150 8.63 -4.79 16.78
N PHE A 151 7.37 -5.15 17.00
CA PHE A 151 6.57 -4.60 18.12
C PHE A 151 7.02 -5.09 19.48
N ARG A 152 7.73 -6.22 19.54
CA ARG A 152 8.35 -6.68 20.80
C ARG A 152 9.58 -5.88 21.18
N THR A 153 10.36 -5.47 20.17
CA THR A 153 11.60 -4.70 20.38
C THR A 153 11.34 -3.19 20.44
N HIS A 154 10.15 -2.73 19.97
CA HIS A 154 9.73 -1.33 19.94
C HIS A 154 8.35 -1.16 20.60
N PRO A 155 8.25 -1.36 21.94
CA PRO A 155 6.98 -1.25 22.64
C PRO A 155 6.37 0.17 22.61
N GLU A 156 7.19 1.20 22.39
CA GLU A 156 6.78 2.59 22.19
C GLU A 156 5.94 2.79 20.92
N MET A 157 6.06 1.87 19.97
CA MET A 157 5.28 1.89 18.73
C MET A 157 3.91 1.21 18.85
N VAL A 158 3.57 0.69 20.03
CA VAL A 158 2.25 0.08 20.32
C VAL A 158 1.43 1.05 21.16
N LEU A 159 0.39 1.63 20.56
CA LEU A 159 -0.41 2.71 21.19
C LEU A 159 -1.59 2.21 22.03
N GLY A 160 -1.46 1.02 22.60
CA GLY A 160 -2.47 0.43 23.48
C GLY A 160 -1.91 -0.72 24.29
N ASP A 161 -2.78 -1.37 25.03
CA ASP A 161 -2.45 -2.55 25.82
C ASP A 161 -2.78 -3.82 25.04
N LEU A 162 -1.79 -4.67 24.88
CA LEU A 162 -1.94 -5.93 24.14
C LEU A 162 -2.61 -6.99 25.02
N ASP A 163 -3.58 -7.70 24.47
CA ASP A 163 -4.23 -8.84 25.10
C ASP A 163 -4.58 -9.91 24.06
N ILE A 164 -4.79 -11.14 24.52
CA ILE A 164 -5.21 -12.27 23.67
C ILE A 164 -6.64 -12.64 24.07
N VAL A 165 -7.56 -12.32 23.17
CA VAL A 165 -8.98 -12.63 23.33
C VAL A 165 -9.40 -13.78 22.43
N THR A 166 -10.42 -14.52 22.83
CA THR A 166 -11.02 -15.56 21.99
C THR A 166 -12.27 -15.00 21.33
N GLY A 167 -12.19 -14.78 20.02
CA GLY A 167 -13.31 -14.33 19.21
C GLY A 167 -14.03 -15.48 18.50
N PRO A 168 -15.02 -15.18 17.63
CA PRO A 168 -15.77 -16.19 16.87
C PRO A 168 -14.91 -17.04 15.94
N PHE A 169 -13.72 -16.59 15.61
CA PHE A 169 -12.79 -17.23 14.67
C PHE A 169 -11.52 -17.77 15.35
N GLY A 170 -11.54 -17.88 16.68
CA GLY A 170 -10.42 -18.35 17.45
C GLY A 170 -9.70 -17.23 18.24
N PRO A 171 -8.54 -17.56 18.84
CA PRO A 171 -7.76 -16.60 19.61
C PRO A 171 -7.10 -15.57 18.67
N GLN A 172 -7.13 -14.31 19.07
CA GLN A 172 -6.53 -13.21 18.33
C GLN A 172 -5.83 -12.23 19.28
N LEU A 173 -4.76 -11.60 18.78
CA LEU A 173 -4.10 -10.51 19.47
C LEU A 173 -4.91 -9.23 19.24
N VAL A 174 -5.24 -8.53 20.32
CA VAL A 174 -5.92 -7.24 20.30
C VAL A 174 -5.03 -6.17 20.91
N CYS A 175 -5.27 -4.92 20.56
CA CYS A 175 -4.63 -3.75 21.11
C CYS A 175 -5.72 -2.85 21.70
N ASN A 176 -5.91 -2.90 23.01
CA ASN A 176 -6.93 -2.12 23.69
C ASN A 176 -6.46 -0.68 23.92
N PRO A 177 -7.34 0.32 23.81
CA PRO A 177 -6.96 1.69 24.14
C PRO A 177 -6.59 1.80 25.63
N ARG A 178 -5.53 2.55 25.92
CA ARG A 178 -5.16 2.86 27.31
C ARG A 178 -6.15 3.85 27.91
N GLU A 179 -6.56 3.61 29.14
CA GLU A 179 -7.51 4.48 29.82
C GLU A 179 -6.94 5.90 30.02
N GLY A 180 -7.70 6.92 29.63
CA GLY A 180 -7.29 8.32 29.74
C GLY A 180 -6.18 8.77 28.76
N ALA A 181 -5.70 7.91 27.89
CA ALA A 181 -4.66 8.28 26.92
C ALA A 181 -5.23 9.05 25.72
N ASP A 182 -4.50 10.06 25.30
CA ASP A 182 -4.75 10.79 24.06
C ASP A 182 -4.03 10.07 22.89
N LEU A 183 -4.80 9.47 22.00
CA LEU A 183 -4.28 8.74 20.86
C LEU A 183 -3.48 9.66 19.90
N GLU A 184 -3.91 10.92 19.73
CA GLU A 184 -3.21 11.86 18.85
C GLU A 184 -1.82 12.16 19.41
N GLN A 185 -1.72 12.41 20.72
CA GLN A 185 -0.43 12.64 21.37
C GLN A 185 0.47 11.40 21.26
N GLN A 186 -0.06 10.21 21.59
CA GLN A 186 0.69 8.95 21.48
C GLN A 186 1.21 8.73 20.05
N LEU A 187 0.37 9.01 19.04
CA LEU A 187 0.79 8.89 17.63
C LEU A 187 1.90 9.89 17.28
N ARG A 188 1.80 11.13 17.73
CA ARG A 188 2.84 12.14 17.51
C ARG A 188 4.17 11.72 18.13
N GLU A 189 4.14 11.13 19.33
CA GLU A 189 5.33 10.61 20.01
C GLU A 189 5.92 9.43 19.24
N ALA A 190 5.11 8.45 18.85
CA ALA A 190 5.57 7.31 18.05
C ALA A 190 6.17 7.73 16.70
N MET A 191 5.60 8.72 16.05
CA MET A 191 6.11 9.24 14.77
C MET A 191 7.51 9.86 14.89
N GLN A 192 7.94 10.29 16.07
CA GLN A 192 9.31 10.81 16.29
C GLN A 192 10.38 9.70 16.19
N HIS A 193 9.99 8.44 16.32
CA HIS A 193 10.89 7.29 16.15
C HIS A 193 11.01 6.82 14.70
N ILE A 194 10.25 7.42 13.77
CA ILE A 194 10.28 7.02 12.36
C ILE A 194 11.22 7.96 11.60
N HIS A 195 12.33 7.41 11.17
CA HIS A 195 13.37 8.17 10.47
C HIS A 195 13.58 7.58 9.07
N GLY A 196 13.37 8.40 8.06
CA GLY A 196 13.73 8.11 6.67
C GLY A 196 14.85 9.03 6.20
N THR A 197 15.66 8.58 5.26
CA THR A 197 16.63 9.42 4.59
C THR A 197 16.03 9.88 3.26
N TYR A 198 15.86 11.21 3.09
CA TYR A 198 15.45 11.72 1.79
C TYR A 198 16.54 11.39 0.76
N GLN A 199 16.12 10.79 -0.33
CA GLN A 199 16.98 10.54 -1.49
C GLN A 199 16.39 11.32 -2.66
N GLU A 200 17.21 12.23 -3.20
CA GLU A 200 16.83 12.98 -4.38
C GLU A 200 16.52 12.00 -5.54
N ALA A 201 15.45 12.28 -6.28
CA ALA A 201 15.19 11.51 -7.48
C ALA A 201 16.37 11.68 -8.43
N ALA A 202 17.04 10.61 -8.81
CA ALA A 202 17.90 10.64 -9.96
C ALA A 202 17.02 11.03 -11.15
N LEU A 203 17.12 12.26 -11.61
CA LEU A 203 16.53 12.63 -12.89
C LEU A 203 17.18 11.70 -13.92
N PRO A 204 16.42 10.95 -14.72
CA PRO A 204 17.01 10.21 -15.80
C PRO A 204 17.80 11.23 -16.63
N GLU A 205 19.09 11.01 -16.81
CA GLU A 205 19.81 11.71 -17.87
C GLU A 205 19.02 11.42 -19.15
N LEU A 206 18.38 12.47 -19.67
CA LEU A 206 17.66 12.37 -20.94
C LEU A 206 18.75 12.07 -21.97
N GLY A 207 18.87 10.79 -22.32
CA GLY A 207 19.69 10.40 -23.46
C GLY A 207 19.17 11.15 -24.69
N GLU A 208 20.06 11.68 -25.50
CA GLU A 208 19.69 12.29 -26.77
C GLU A 208 18.81 11.32 -27.56
N GLY A 209 17.47 11.56 -27.55
CA GLY A 209 16.48 10.73 -28.26
C GLY A 209 15.38 10.10 -27.43
N GLU A 210 15.34 10.24 -26.10
CA GLU A 210 14.16 9.86 -25.33
C GLU A 210 13.14 10.99 -25.34
N ASP A 211 11.91 10.64 -25.75
CA ASP A 211 10.77 11.57 -25.82
C ASP A 211 10.56 12.26 -24.47
N ILE A 212 10.74 13.58 -24.47
CA ILE A 212 10.32 14.44 -23.36
C ILE A 212 8.88 14.08 -23.03
N ASP A 213 8.59 13.74 -21.78
CA ASP A 213 7.21 13.52 -21.32
C ASP A 213 6.42 14.82 -21.51
N THR A 214 5.81 14.95 -22.69
CA THR A 214 4.97 16.08 -23.09
C THR A 214 3.55 15.98 -22.54
N SER A 215 3.30 15.07 -21.57
CA SER A 215 2.00 14.93 -20.95
C SER A 215 1.70 16.13 -20.03
N LEU A 216 0.46 16.57 -20.06
CA LEU A 216 -0.04 17.63 -19.19
C LEU A 216 -0.77 17.01 -17.98
N PRO A 217 -0.88 17.72 -16.84
CA PRO A 217 -1.82 17.37 -15.78
C PRO A 217 -3.24 17.24 -16.34
N ALA A 218 -4.02 16.28 -15.83
CA ALA A 218 -5.38 16.10 -16.31
C ALA A 218 -6.25 17.32 -15.95
N ASP A 219 -6.93 17.87 -16.95
CA ASP A 219 -7.99 18.84 -16.75
C ASP A 219 -9.21 18.11 -16.15
N PRO A 220 -9.72 18.53 -14.97
CA PRO A 220 -10.87 17.89 -14.33
C PRO A 220 -12.13 17.92 -15.20
N ASP A 221 -12.29 18.92 -16.06
CA ASP A 221 -13.46 19.07 -16.93
C ASP A 221 -13.42 18.15 -18.16
N VAL A 222 -12.28 17.58 -18.49
CA VAL A 222 -12.14 16.58 -19.56
C VAL A 222 -12.49 15.21 -19.02
N LYS A 223 -13.46 14.53 -19.61
CA LYS A 223 -13.85 13.16 -19.22
C LYS A 223 -12.69 12.20 -19.35
N ASN A 224 -12.49 11.33 -18.37
CA ASN A 224 -11.45 10.29 -18.43
C ASN A 224 -11.64 9.39 -19.66
N TYR A 225 -10.55 8.99 -20.28
CA TYR A 225 -10.51 8.20 -21.53
C TYR A 225 -11.18 8.90 -22.72
N SER A 226 -11.06 10.23 -22.80
CA SER A 226 -11.55 11.01 -23.93
C SER A 226 -10.47 11.93 -24.50
N TYR A 227 -10.67 12.31 -25.77
CA TYR A 227 -9.80 13.28 -26.43
C TYR A 227 -10.23 14.72 -26.10
N THR A 228 -9.26 15.60 -26.06
CA THR A 228 -9.44 17.06 -25.98
C THR A 228 -8.41 17.78 -26.82
N VAL A 229 -8.60 19.08 -27.03
CA VAL A 229 -7.66 19.94 -27.74
C VAL A 229 -7.19 21.04 -26.80
N VAL A 230 -5.88 21.11 -26.57
CA VAL A 230 -5.21 22.13 -25.77
C VAL A 230 -4.18 22.82 -26.64
N ASP A 231 -4.22 24.14 -26.74
CA ASP A 231 -3.31 24.95 -27.57
C ASP A 231 -3.15 24.44 -29.00
N GLY A 232 -4.28 23.96 -29.57
CA GLY A 232 -4.30 23.44 -30.93
C GLY A 232 -3.74 22.03 -31.12
N ALA A 233 -3.27 21.34 -30.08
CA ALA A 233 -2.80 19.96 -30.12
C ALA A 233 -3.82 19.00 -29.49
N VAL A 234 -3.91 17.78 -30.02
CA VAL A 234 -4.79 16.73 -29.49
C VAL A 234 -4.13 16.06 -28.31
N TYR A 235 -4.87 15.90 -27.24
CA TYR A 235 -4.52 15.14 -26.06
C TYR A 235 -5.57 14.08 -25.74
N TYR A 236 -5.14 12.98 -25.16
CA TYR A 236 -5.99 11.92 -24.64
C TYR A 236 -5.85 11.86 -23.13
N ARG A 237 -6.96 12.01 -22.41
CA ARG A 237 -6.94 11.91 -20.95
C ARG A 237 -6.90 10.46 -20.53
N GLU A 238 -5.87 10.11 -19.78
CA GLU A 238 -5.72 8.81 -19.14
C GLU A 238 -5.45 9.03 -17.64
N ASN A 239 -6.48 8.84 -16.83
CA ASN A 239 -6.46 9.06 -15.38
C ASN A 239 -6.10 10.52 -15.01
N SER A 240 -4.97 10.72 -14.34
CA SER A 240 -4.52 12.03 -13.86
C SER A 240 -3.64 12.80 -14.87
N ARG A 241 -3.48 12.30 -16.08
CA ARG A 241 -2.64 12.93 -17.11
C ARG A 241 -3.34 13.00 -18.47
N MET A 242 -2.94 14.00 -19.25
CA MET A 242 -3.29 14.11 -20.66
C MET A 242 -2.05 13.85 -21.49
N VAL A 243 -2.08 12.78 -22.29
CA VAL A 243 -0.97 12.31 -23.09
C VAL A 243 -1.19 12.71 -24.55
N ARG A 244 -0.13 13.14 -25.23
CA ARG A 244 -0.20 13.41 -26.67
C ARG A 244 -0.22 12.08 -27.42
N PRO A 245 -1.30 11.72 -28.14
CA PRO A 245 -1.36 10.47 -28.89
C PRO A 245 -0.49 10.56 -30.15
N ASP A 246 0.10 9.43 -30.54
CA ASP A 246 0.81 9.33 -31.82
C ASP A 246 -0.22 9.24 -32.96
N LEU A 247 -0.54 10.38 -33.57
CA LEU A 247 -1.52 10.50 -34.65
C LEU A 247 -0.84 11.12 -35.87
N ASN A 248 -1.11 10.56 -37.02
CA ASN A 248 -0.75 11.25 -38.25
C ASN A 248 -1.66 12.47 -38.50
N ALA A 249 -1.22 13.41 -39.35
CA ALA A 249 -1.92 14.68 -39.57
C ALA A 249 -3.41 14.52 -39.93
N THR A 250 -3.76 13.48 -40.71
CA THR A 250 -5.15 13.21 -41.08
C THR A 250 -6.00 12.73 -39.90
N ALA A 251 -5.44 11.86 -39.05
CA ALA A 251 -6.11 11.36 -37.87
C ALA A 251 -6.27 12.48 -36.84
N GLU A 252 -5.25 13.31 -36.64
CA GLU A 252 -5.30 14.47 -35.76
C GLU A 252 -6.39 15.47 -36.16
N ALA A 253 -6.48 15.80 -37.45
CA ALA A 253 -7.52 16.69 -37.97
C ALA A 253 -8.94 16.12 -37.75
N ARG A 254 -9.14 14.82 -37.92
CA ARG A 254 -10.42 14.15 -37.66
C ARG A 254 -10.79 14.17 -36.17
N VAL A 255 -9.84 13.90 -35.28
CA VAL A 255 -10.08 13.95 -33.83
C VAL A 255 -10.43 15.37 -33.39
N LYS A 256 -9.75 16.40 -33.90
CA LYS A 256 -10.10 17.82 -33.64
C LYS A 256 -11.55 18.10 -34.03
N GLY A 257 -11.96 17.72 -35.23
CA GLY A 257 -13.34 17.93 -35.67
C GLY A 257 -14.37 17.18 -34.82
N LEU A 258 -14.07 15.97 -34.34
CA LEU A 258 -14.95 15.23 -33.45
C LEU A 258 -15.04 15.87 -32.05
N VAL A 259 -13.95 16.40 -31.52
CA VAL A 259 -13.93 17.14 -30.25
C VAL A 259 -14.78 18.43 -30.39
N GLU A 260 -14.59 19.20 -31.44
CA GLU A 260 -15.40 20.40 -31.71
C GLU A 260 -16.90 20.07 -31.83
N LEU A 261 -17.25 19.01 -32.56
CA LEU A 261 -18.63 18.56 -32.69
C LEU A 261 -19.23 18.16 -31.34
N ARG A 262 -18.51 17.38 -30.54
CA ARG A 262 -18.92 17.01 -29.19
C ARG A 262 -19.20 18.25 -28.33
N ASP A 263 -18.27 19.20 -28.34
CA ASP A 263 -18.36 20.41 -27.51
C ASP A 263 -19.50 21.35 -28.00
N CYS A 264 -19.79 21.36 -29.29
CA CYS A 264 -20.98 22.02 -29.82
C CYS A 264 -22.28 21.37 -29.34
N VAL A 265 -22.36 20.05 -29.39
CA VAL A 265 -23.55 19.31 -28.92
C VAL A 265 -23.77 19.51 -27.42
N GLN A 266 -22.70 19.48 -26.61
CA GLN A 266 -22.80 19.71 -25.17
C GLN A 266 -23.28 21.10 -24.80
N ARG A 267 -23.08 22.11 -25.66
CA ARG A 267 -23.58 23.47 -25.46
C ARG A 267 -25.06 23.65 -25.85
N LEU A 268 -25.63 22.69 -26.54
CA LEU A 268 -27.03 22.71 -27.00
C LEU A 268 -27.98 21.97 -26.04
N ILE A 269 -27.43 21.20 -25.13
CA ILE A 269 -28.15 20.45 -24.08
C ILE A 269 -28.09 21.22 -22.77
#